data_d9d0092ac8124de331b72337b2b69ec8
#
_entry.id   d9d0092ac8124de331b72337b2b69ec8
#
_cell.length_a   1.000
_cell.length_b   1.000
_cell.length_c   1.000
_cell.angle_alpha   90.00
_cell.angle_beta   90.00
_cell.angle_gamma   90.00
#
_symmetry.space_group_name_H-M   'P 1'
#
loop_
_entity.id
_entity.type
_entity.pdbx_description
1 polymer ?
#
loop_
_entity_poly.entity_id
_entity_poly.type
_entity_poly.pdbx_seq_one_letter_code
_entity_poly.pdbx_strand_id
1 'polypeptide(L)'
;MKIIEAREPPTMAETETYWKSLWGEESQHNERAEWIRREQERKVSHMCWMPIQITEITSYFSKAHNWKSPGNDQIQNYWLQALPATHRHITKNFNAIIEEPEKAPDWLTAGITYMIPKSGDSKEVRNYRPITCLTTMHKTLTGIIAKRIHTFGRQSLLPA
;
A
#
# COMPACT_ATOMS: atom_id res chain seq x y z
N MET A 1 14.64 14.17 37.08
CA MET A 1 14.51 13.13 36.04
C MET A 1 13.38 12.21 36.49
N LYS A 2 12.16 12.34 35.93
CA LYS A 2 11.05 11.44 36.28
C LYS A 2 11.34 10.10 35.61
N ILE A 3 11.54 9.07 36.41
CA ILE A 3 11.57 7.67 35.94
C ILE A 3 10.16 7.40 35.42
N ILE A 4 10.00 7.34 34.11
CA ILE A 4 8.77 6.83 33.47
C ILE A 4 8.80 5.33 33.75
N GLU A 5 8.01 4.87 34.72
CA GLU A 5 7.76 3.44 34.89
C GLU A 5 7.34 2.88 33.51
N ALA A 6 8.08 1.90 33.03
CA ALA A 6 7.76 1.18 31.80
C ALA A 6 6.43 0.46 32.04
N ARG A 7 5.34 1.09 31.63
CA ARG A 7 3.99 0.52 31.70
C ARG A 7 3.88 -0.55 30.63
N GLU A 8 3.40 -1.71 31.01
CA GLU A 8 3.23 -2.82 30.06
C GLU A 8 2.28 -2.40 28.91
N PRO A 9 2.68 -2.66 27.65
CA PRO A 9 1.82 -2.37 26.51
C PRO A 9 0.60 -3.31 26.49
N PRO A 10 -0.47 -2.98 25.76
CA PRO A 10 -1.61 -3.87 25.57
C PRO A 10 -1.18 -5.22 25.00
N THR A 11 -1.87 -6.27 25.43
CA THR A 11 -1.64 -7.60 24.89
C THR A 11 -2.06 -7.68 23.41
N MET A 12 -1.55 -8.67 22.69
CA MET A 12 -1.95 -8.94 21.30
C MET A 12 -3.46 -9.18 21.21
N ALA A 13 -4.04 -9.95 22.15
CA ALA A 13 -5.46 -10.26 22.16
C ALA A 13 -6.35 -9.02 22.37
N GLU A 14 -5.99 -8.14 23.28
CA GLU A 14 -6.68 -6.86 23.49
C GLU A 14 -6.60 -5.97 22.25
N THR A 15 -5.42 -5.90 21.65
CA THR A 15 -5.17 -5.13 20.42
C THR A 15 -6.02 -5.65 19.27
N GLU A 16 -6.02 -6.94 19.05
CA GLU A 16 -6.78 -7.59 17.98
C GLU A 16 -8.29 -7.40 18.18
N THR A 17 -8.80 -7.61 19.39
CA THR A 17 -10.21 -7.42 19.73
C THR A 17 -10.64 -5.99 19.47
N TYR A 18 -9.86 -5.00 19.92
CA TYR A 18 -10.16 -3.58 19.72
C TYR A 18 -10.24 -3.22 18.23
N TRP A 19 -9.22 -3.59 17.43
CA TRP A 19 -9.20 -3.23 16.02
C TRP A 19 -10.23 -4.00 15.20
N LYS A 20 -10.52 -5.25 15.56
CA LYS A 20 -11.63 -6.02 14.94
C LYS A 20 -12.99 -5.36 15.21
N SER A 21 -13.22 -4.83 16.41
CA SER A 21 -14.47 -4.14 16.69
C SER A 21 -14.67 -2.86 15.87
N LEU A 22 -13.56 -2.16 15.53
CA LEU A 22 -13.64 -0.95 14.72
C LEU A 22 -13.74 -1.21 13.20
N TRP A 23 -13.05 -2.24 12.70
CA TRP A 23 -12.98 -2.50 11.26
C TRP A 23 -13.88 -3.64 10.81
N GLY A 24 -14.35 -4.48 11.74
CA GLY A 24 -15.23 -5.60 11.45
C GLY A 24 -16.70 -5.25 11.45
N GLU A 25 -17.10 -4.07 11.91
CA GLU A 25 -18.47 -3.62 11.82
C GLU A 25 -18.79 -3.19 10.40
N GLU A 26 -19.78 -3.86 9.81
CA GLU A 26 -20.32 -3.52 8.51
C GLU A 26 -21.03 -2.16 8.60
N SER A 27 -20.43 -1.13 8.04
CA SER A 27 -21.04 0.19 7.97
C SER A 27 -21.76 0.38 6.65
N GLN A 28 -23.05 0.76 6.72
CA GLN A 28 -23.77 1.14 5.50
C GLN A 28 -23.18 2.42 4.93
N HIS A 29 -22.60 2.32 3.73
CA HIS A 29 -22.14 3.49 3.00
C HIS A 29 -23.28 4.03 2.10
N ASN A 30 -23.26 5.33 1.85
CA ASN A 30 -24.26 5.98 1.03
C ASN A 30 -23.91 5.87 -0.45
N GLU A 31 -24.27 4.75 -1.09
CA GLU A 31 -24.08 4.54 -2.54
C GLU A 31 -24.80 5.56 -3.43
N ARG A 32 -25.83 6.23 -2.87
CA ARG A 32 -26.66 7.20 -3.58
C ARG A 32 -26.20 8.64 -3.37
N ALA A 33 -25.02 8.84 -2.77
CA ALA A 33 -24.48 10.19 -2.59
C ALA A 33 -24.39 10.91 -3.95
N GLU A 34 -24.83 12.15 -3.97
CA GLU A 34 -24.95 12.92 -5.22
C GLU A 34 -23.59 13.03 -5.98
N TRP A 35 -22.49 13.16 -5.24
CA TRP A 35 -21.16 13.22 -5.83
C TRP A 35 -20.77 11.91 -6.54
N ILE A 36 -21.19 10.72 -5.99
CA ILE A 36 -20.94 9.42 -6.64
C ILE A 36 -21.73 9.36 -7.96
N ARG A 37 -23.00 9.76 -7.95
CA ARG A 37 -23.82 9.78 -9.15
C ARG A 37 -23.24 10.69 -10.22
N ARG A 38 -22.80 11.89 -9.85
CA ARG A 38 -22.14 12.82 -10.78
C ARG A 38 -20.89 12.23 -11.42
N GLU A 39 -20.07 11.52 -10.62
CA GLU A 39 -18.87 10.87 -11.17
C GLU A 39 -19.20 9.67 -12.05
N GLN A 40 -20.27 8.91 -11.76
CA GLN A 40 -20.74 7.82 -12.61
C GLN A 40 -21.26 8.32 -13.98
N GLU A 41 -21.90 9.49 -14.01
CA GLU A 41 -22.40 10.10 -15.24
C GLU A 41 -21.25 10.70 -16.10
N ARG A 42 -20.09 10.88 -15.52
CA ARG A 42 -18.94 11.47 -16.19
C ARG A 42 -18.38 10.51 -17.23
N LYS A 43 -18.43 10.91 -18.48
CA LYS A 43 -17.80 10.15 -19.57
C LYS A 43 -16.29 10.27 -19.45
N VAL A 44 -15.65 9.22 -18.97
CA VAL A 44 -14.20 9.10 -18.92
C VAL A 44 -13.75 8.19 -20.06
N SER A 45 -12.73 8.61 -20.82
CA SER A 45 -12.13 7.78 -21.85
C SER A 45 -11.53 6.51 -21.23
N HIS A 46 -11.55 5.39 -21.97
CA HIS A 46 -10.90 4.19 -21.49
C HIS A 46 -9.38 4.36 -21.47
N MET A 47 -8.76 3.99 -20.35
CA MET A 47 -7.31 3.90 -20.27
C MET A 47 -6.86 2.64 -21.01
N CYS A 48 -6.10 2.81 -22.12
CA CYS A 48 -5.47 1.69 -22.77
C CYS A 48 -4.38 1.13 -21.87
N TRP A 49 -4.56 -0.10 -21.40
CA TRP A 49 -3.57 -0.76 -20.56
C TRP A 49 -2.45 -1.34 -21.41
N MET A 50 -1.23 -0.85 -21.21
CA MET A 50 -0.02 -1.39 -21.81
C MET A 50 0.75 -2.21 -20.77
N PRO A 51 1.41 -3.31 -21.16
CA PRO A 51 2.28 -4.06 -20.25
C PRO A 51 3.31 -3.15 -19.58
N ILE A 52 3.64 -3.45 -18.32
CA ILE A 52 4.70 -2.74 -17.59
C ILE A 52 6.02 -2.94 -18.34
N GLN A 53 6.76 -1.85 -18.50
CA GLN A 53 8.06 -1.84 -19.16
C GLN A 53 9.18 -1.87 -18.11
N ILE A 54 10.31 -2.48 -18.46
CA ILE A 54 11.49 -2.54 -17.59
C ILE A 54 11.96 -1.14 -17.17
N THR A 55 11.79 -0.15 -18.04
CA THR A 55 12.11 1.25 -17.79
C THR A 55 11.30 1.86 -16.65
N GLU A 56 10.05 1.42 -16.44
CA GLU A 56 9.21 1.88 -15.35
C GLU A 56 9.71 1.31 -14.01
N ILE A 57 10.09 0.03 -13.99
CA ILE A 57 10.72 -0.61 -12.82
C ILE A 57 12.01 0.11 -12.46
N THR A 58 12.89 0.32 -13.42
CA THR A 58 14.16 1.01 -13.22
C THR A 58 13.94 2.44 -12.72
N SER A 59 13.01 3.18 -13.34
CA SER A 59 12.65 4.54 -12.92
C SER A 59 12.00 4.59 -11.53
N TYR A 60 11.26 3.56 -11.12
CA TYR A 60 10.70 3.47 -9.78
C TYR A 60 11.83 3.35 -8.75
N PHE A 61 12.71 2.37 -8.92
CA PHE A 61 13.79 2.13 -7.96
C PHE A 61 14.81 3.27 -7.92
N SER A 62 15.13 3.92 -9.04
CA SER A 62 16.06 5.06 -9.04
C SER A 62 15.58 6.24 -8.16
N LYS A 63 14.27 6.33 -7.88
CA LYS A 63 13.66 7.37 -7.05
C LYS A 63 13.26 6.88 -5.67
N ALA A 64 13.29 5.59 -5.43
CA ALA A 64 12.88 5.00 -4.16
C ALA A 64 13.95 5.26 -3.09
N HIS A 65 13.49 5.59 -1.87
CA HIS A 65 14.42 5.71 -0.74
C HIS A 65 14.95 4.32 -0.35
N ASN A 66 16.26 4.19 -0.25
CA ASN A 66 16.97 2.93 -0.01
C ASN A 66 16.49 2.18 1.23
N TRP A 67 16.28 2.90 2.33
CA TRP A 67 16.11 2.35 3.67
C TRP A 67 14.68 2.50 4.22
N LYS A 68 13.68 2.52 3.36
CA LYS A 68 12.30 2.42 3.83
C LYS A 68 12.05 1.03 4.42
N SER A 69 11.26 0.99 5.50
CA SER A 69 10.89 -0.27 6.15
C SER A 69 10.34 -1.27 5.12
N PRO A 70 10.97 -2.44 5.00
CA PRO A 70 10.46 -3.51 4.16
C PRO A 70 9.19 -4.11 4.77
N GLY A 71 8.49 -4.97 4.04
CA GLY A 71 7.46 -5.83 4.59
C GLY A 71 8.07 -7.12 5.16
N ASN A 72 7.26 -8.18 5.21
CA ASN A 72 7.69 -9.51 5.64
C ASN A 72 8.73 -10.17 4.71
N ASP A 73 8.88 -9.65 3.48
CA ASP A 73 9.91 -10.07 2.53
C ASP A 73 11.34 -9.61 2.92
N GLN A 74 11.48 -8.70 3.88
CA GLN A 74 12.75 -8.11 4.33
C GLN A 74 13.58 -7.46 3.22
N ILE A 75 13.01 -7.28 2.02
CA ILE A 75 13.71 -6.72 0.86
C ILE A 75 13.66 -5.19 0.91
N GLN A 76 14.80 -4.53 1.00
CA GLN A 76 14.91 -3.08 0.94
C GLN A 76 15.13 -2.60 -0.50
N ASN A 77 14.69 -1.38 -0.80
CA ASN A 77 14.87 -0.76 -2.11
C ASN A 77 16.34 -0.70 -2.55
N TYR A 78 17.28 -0.57 -1.61
CA TYR A 78 18.72 -0.57 -1.87
C TYR A 78 19.14 -1.76 -2.72
N TRP A 79 18.72 -2.98 -2.36
CA TRP A 79 19.11 -4.18 -3.10
C TRP A 79 18.59 -4.19 -4.52
N LEU A 80 17.38 -3.70 -4.73
CA LEU A 80 16.76 -3.66 -6.06
C LEU A 80 17.36 -2.54 -6.94
N GLN A 81 17.83 -1.46 -6.34
CA GLN A 81 18.65 -0.47 -7.04
C GLN A 81 20.00 -1.03 -7.45
N ALA A 82 20.66 -1.75 -6.54
CA ALA A 82 22.00 -2.27 -6.76
C ALA A 82 22.04 -3.46 -7.73
N LEU A 83 20.90 -4.12 -7.96
CA LEU A 83 20.78 -5.33 -8.78
C LEU A 83 19.84 -5.13 -10.00
N PRO A 84 20.17 -4.27 -10.98
CA PRO A 84 19.30 -4.00 -12.14
C PRO A 84 18.97 -5.23 -12.97
N ALA A 85 19.78 -6.28 -12.92
CA ALA A 85 19.52 -7.56 -13.60
C ALA A 85 18.20 -8.21 -13.16
N THR A 86 17.73 -7.93 -11.94
CA THR A 86 16.45 -8.44 -11.42
C THR A 86 15.24 -7.74 -12.04
N HIS A 87 15.39 -6.53 -12.57
CA HIS A 87 14.27 -5.73 -13.08
C HIS A 87 13.52 -6.44 -14.20
N ARG A 88 14.21 -7.19 -15.05
CA ARG A 88 13.58 -7.97 -16.13
C ARG A 88 12.65 -9.05 -15.57
N HIS A 89 13.07 -9.74 -14.51
CA HIS A 89 12.24 -10.77 -13.87
C HIS A 89 11.04 -10.16 -13.15
N ILE A 90 11.25 -9.03 -12.46
CA ILE A 90 10.17 -8.28 -11.79
C ILE A 90 9.13 -7.84 -12.83
N THR A 91 9.57 -7.27 -13.95
CA THR A 91 8.69 -6.84 -15.04
C THR A 91 7.83 -7.99 -15.56
N LYS A 92 8.44 -9.15 -15.84
CA LYS A 92 7.74 -10.34 -16.32
C LYS A 92 6.69 -10.81 -15.32
N ASN A 93 7.06 -10.92 -14.05
CA ASN A 93 6.15 -11.39 -13.00
C ASN A 93 5.00 -10.41 -12.76
N PHE A 94 5.26 -9.10 -12.77
CA PHE A 94 4.20 -8.10 -12.60
C PHE A 94 3.20 -8.13 -13.75
N ASN A 95 3.65 -8.29 -14.99
CA ASN A 95 2.74 -8.43 -16.12
C ASN A 95 1.90 -9.70 -16.01
N ALA A 96 2.48 -10.83 -15.61
CA ALA A 96 1.75 -12.05 -15.38
C ALA A 96 0.68 -11.92 -14.27
N ILE A 97 0.99 -11.21 -13.17
CA ILE A 97 0.03 -10.94 -12.09
C ILE A 97 -1.10 -10.01 -12.57
N ILE A 98 -0.81 -9.05 -13.44
CA ILE A 98 -1.85 -8.15 -13.98
C ILE A 98 -2.77 -8.90 -14.95
N GLU A 99 -2.23 -9.81 -15.74
CA GLU A 99 -3.01 -10.64 -16.67
C GLU A 99 -3.89 -11.66 -15.92
N GLU A 100 -3.38 -12.23 -14.83
CA GLU A 100 -4.07 -13.24 -14.02
C GLU A 100 -3.96 -12.89 -12.53
N PRO A 101 -4.73 -11.90 -12.02
CA PRO A 101 -4.62 -11.41 -10.64
C PRO A 101 -4.89 -12.49 -9.58
N GLU A 102 -5.71 -13.46 -9.89
CA GLU A 102 -6.04 -14.60 -9.02
C GLU A 102 -4.83 -15.54 -8.77
N LYS A 103 -3.82 -15.47 -9.62
CA LYS A 103 -2.56 -16.21 -9.45
C LYS A 103 -1.50 -15.44 -8.66
N ALA A 104 -1.84 -14.24 -8.19
CA ALA A 104 -0.92 -13.48 -7.36
C ALA A 104 -0.59 -14.26 -6.09
N PRO A 105 0.70 -14.39 -5.72
CA PRO A 105 1.06 -15.13 -4.52
C PRO A 105 0.64 -14.36 -3.26
N ASP A 106 0.18 -15.07 -2.22
CA ASP A 106 -0.30 -14.49 -0.95
C ASP A 106 0.72 -13.54 -0.31
N TRP A 107 2.00 -13.86 -0.38
CA TRP A 107 3.05 -13.03 0.19
C TRP A 107 3.09 -11.61 -0.43
N LEU A 108 2.60 -11.43 -1.65
CA LEU A 108 2.62 -10.12 -2.31
C LEU A 108 1.73 -9.12 -1.57
N THR A 109 0.56 -9.55 -1.09
CA THR A 109 -0.41 -8.72 -0.38
C THR A 109 -0.29 -8.81 1.14
N ALA A 110 0.50 -9.75 1.65
CA ALA A 110 0.74 -9.89 3.07
C ALA A 110 1.55 -8.70 3.62
N GLY A 111 1.18 -8.24 4.81
CA GLY A 111 1.86 -7.14 5.49
C GLY A 111 2.05 -7.38 6.97
N ILE A 112 3.01 -6.69 7.56
CA ILE A 112 3.24 -6.65 9.01
C ILE A 112 2.67 -5.34 9.53
N THR A 113 1.77 -5.43 10.50
CA THR A 113 1.21 -4.24 11.15
C THR A 113 1.94 -3.99 12.48
N TYR A 114 2.61 -2.86 12.55
CA TYR A 114 3.27 -2.36 13.76
C TYR A 114 2.34 -1.41 14.49
N MET A 115 2.19 -1.63 15.80
CA MET A 115 1.42 -0.74 16.68
C MET A 115 2.35 0.34 17.23
N ILE A 116 2.24 1.56 16.72
CA ILE A 116 3.07 2.70 17.14
C ILE A 116 2.31 3.54 18.16
N PRO A 117 2.86 3.72 19.38
CA PRO A 117 2.18 4.53 20.40
C PRO A 117 2.07 5.99 19.96
N LYS A 118 0.92 6.60 20.25
CA LYS A 118 0.68 8.05 20.22
C LYS A 118 1.04 8.65 21.59
N SER A 119 0.84 9.96 21.73
CA SER A 119 0.81 10.60 23.04
C SER A 119 -0.39 10.08 23.86
N GLY A 120 -0.19 9.83 25.14
CA GLY A 120 -1.23 9.36 26.06
C GLY A 120 -0.82 8.13 26.88
N ASP A 121 -1.78 7.46 27.48
CA ASP A 121 -1.51 6.25 28.26
C ASP A 121 -1.18 5.09 27.33
N SER A 122 0.01 4.50 27.50
CA SER A 122 0.49 3.36 26.72
C SER A 122 -0.26 2.04 26.99
N LYS A 123 -1.09 1.97 28.03
CA LYS A 123 -1.95 0.82 28.31
C LYS A 123 -3.18 0.75 27.42
N GLU A 124 -3.58 1.86 26.82
CA GLU A 124 -4.79 1.97 26.05
C GLU A 124 -4.55 1.68 24.57
N VAL A 125 -5.18 0.63 24.01
CA VAL A 125 -5.04 0.26 22.59
C VAL A 125 -5.38 1.41 21.64
N ARG A 126 -6.37 2.24 21.97
CA ARG A 126 -6.78 3.43 21.19
C ARG A 126 -5.66 4.46 21.01
N ASN A 127 -4.66 4.44 21.89
CA ASN A 127 -3.49 5.32 21.83
C ASN A 127 -2.38 4.78 20.91
N TYR A 128 -2.66 3.73 20.15
CA TYR A 128 -1.74 3.21 19.15
C TYR A 128 -2.22 3.55 17.74
N ARG A 129 -1.27 3.60 16.80
CA ARG A 129 -1.51 3.71 15.37
C ARG A 129 -1.09 2.41 14.70
N PRO A 130 -1.99 1.68 14.05
CA PRO A 130 -1.59 0.55 13.24
C PRO A 130 -0.92 1.07 11.96
N ILE A 131 0.33 0.71 11.74
CA ILE A 131 1.10 1.03 10.54
C ILE A 131 1.45 -0.27 9.84
N THR A 132 0.82 -0.54 8.72
CA THR A 132 1.07 -1.76 7.95
C THR A 132 2.19 -1.55 6.94
N CYS A 133 3.23 -2.36 7.06
CA CYS A 133 4.34 -2.44 6.12
C CYS A 133 4.10 -3.59 5.14
N LEU A 134 3.72 -3.26 3.92
CA LEU A 134 3.59 -4.20 2.81
C LEU A 134 4.96 -4.51 2.21
N THR A 135 5.05 -5.60 1.46
CA THR A 135 6.29 -6.00 0.76
C THR A 135 6.78 -4.92 -0.19
N THR A 136 8.07 -4.89 -0.46
CA THR A 136 8.66 -3.95 -1.42
C THR A 136 8.13 -4.20 -2.83
N MET A 137 7.86 -5.45 -3.18
CA MET A 137 7.25 -5.81 -4.47
C MET A 137 5.83 -5.24 -4.60
N HIS A 138 4.99 -5.36 -3.56
CA HIS A 138 3.66 -4.76 -3.55
C HIS A 138 3.71 -3.24 -3.75
N LYS A 139 4.57 -2.56 -2.98
CA LYS A 139 4.76 -1.10 -3.09
C LYS A 139 5.22 -0.68 -4.48
N THR A 140 6.06 -1.48 -5.13
CA THR A 140 6.56 -1.20 -6.48
C THR A 140 5.45 -1.35 -7.51
N LEU A 141 4.72 -2.47 -7.50
CA LEU A 141 3.63 -2.73 -8.42
C LEU A 141 2.54 -1.65 -8.31
N THR A 142 2.03 -1.43 -7.09
CA THR A 142 0.99 -0.43 -6.84
C THR A 142 1.45 1.00 -7.12
N GLY A 143 2.72 1.32 -6.87
CA GLY A 143 3.30 2.62 -7.18
C GLY A 143 3.37 2.90 -8.68
N ILE A 144 3.69 1.90 -9.51
CA ILE A 144 3.68 2.02 -10.97
C ILE A 144 2.24 2.19 -11.47
N ILE A 145 1.30 1.37 -10.98
CA ILE A 145 -0.12 1.48 -11.34
C ILE A 145 -0.67 2.85 -10.95
N ALA A 146 -0.43 3.31 -9.73
CA ALA A 146 -0.88 4.61 -9.25
C ALA A 146 -0.33 5.77 -10.11
N LYS A 147 0.95 5.69 -10.52
CA LYS A 147 1.53 6.68 -11.42
C LYS A 147 0.83 6.71 -12.77
N ARG A 148 0.51 5.55 -13.35
CA ARG A 148 -0.22 5.46 -14.62
C ARG A 148 -1.62 6.07 -14.51
N ILE A 149 -2.37 5.69 -13.45
CA ILE A 149 -3.72 6.22 -13.18
C ILE A 149 -3.66 7.75 -12.99
N HIS A 150 -2.71 8.24 -12.21
CA HIS A 150 -2.55 9.68 -11.99
C HIS A 150 -2.25 10.44 -13.30
N THR A 151 -1.37 9.88 -14.14
CA THR A 151 -1.03 10.50 -15.44
C THR A 151 -2.25 10.54 -16.36
N PHE A 152 -2.96 9.43 -16.44
CA PHE A 152 -4.20 9.34 -17.22
C PHE A 152 -5.28 10.30 -16.69
N GLY A 153 -5.48 10.33 -15.38
CA GLY A 153 -6.46 11.22 -14.75
C GLY A 153 -6.17 12.70 -15.02
N ARG A 154 -4.91 13.11 -14.96
CA ARG A 154 -4.53 14.50 -15.31
C ARG A 154 -4.82 14.85 -16.78
N GLN A 155 -4.65 13.91 -17.68
CA GLN A 155 -4.91 14.13 -19.12
C GLN A 155 -6.40 14.06 -19.46
N SER A 156 -7.18 13.24 -18.76
CA SER A 156 -8.56 12.93 -19.10
C SER A 156 -9.60 13.69 -18.26
N LEU A 157 -9.23 14.15 -17.06
CA LEU A 157 -10.16 14.71 -16.07
C LEU A 157 -9.98 16.22 -15.84
N LEU A 158 -8.83 16.79 -16.19
CA LEU A 158 -8.63 18.24 -16.10
C LEU A 158 -8.96 18.86 -17.47
N PRO A 159 -9.92 19.82 -17.52
CA PRO A 159 -10.12 20.60 -18.73
C PRO A 159 -8.83 21.38 -19.05
N ALA A 160 -8.55 21.52 -20.32
CA ALA A 160 -7.47 22.35 -20.84
C ALA A 160 -7.67 23.83 -20.47
#